data_210d17d8a42d036e244d9be87b2ca0d6
#
_entry.id   210d17d8a42d036e244d9be87b2ca0d6
#
_cell.length_a   1.000
_cell.length_b   1.000
_cell.length_c   1.000
_cell.angle_alpha   90.00
_cell.angle_beta   90.00
_cell.angle_gamma   90.00
#
_symmetry.space_group_name_H-M   'P 1'
#
loop_
_entity.id
_entity.type
_entity.pdbx_description
1 polymer ?
#
loop_
_entity_poly.entity_id
_entity_poly.type
_entity_poly.pdbx_seq_one_letter_code
_entity_poly.pdbx_strand_id
1 'polypeptide(L)'
;MRVLFTVSHPAHVHLFRNLIRELDARGHITKMTVLEKEVTCRLLDSFGIPYQVVGRMRPSFSGKAYTLALAVARLLRVARDFRPDLMVEGPGFAILGPVGKLLKKPVIIFDDTEDARLEHLLGDPFVDRIFTPSCYRRDLGPKQVRYPGYHELAYLHPSRFTPDPRVPESLGLDAKDTLILLRFVSWHALHDRGESGIRRKADWIRELERYGRVLISSESPLGKDLEPYRLPVPPEQLHDLLSFTTLSIGEGATVASESAVLGTHAIYVNTLRAGVQQEEEERYGLVSCFPDPATGEKEAFRKALSLLENPNLREEGRRKRERLLAEKIDVTGYMVRVVEGYPDRVAGAAAR
;
A
#
# COMPACT_ATOMS: atom_id res chain seq x y z
N MET A 1 -25.83 -0.12 7.98
CA MET A 1 -24.84 -0.47 9.05
C MET A 1 -24.02 0.75 9.41
N ARG A 2 -23.47 0.77 10.60
CA ARG A 2 -22.47 1.75 11.07
C ARG A 2 -21.09 1.10 11.07
N VAL A 3 -20.17 1.57 10.26
CA VAL A 3 -18.85 0.96 10.08
C VAL A 3 -17.76 1.91 10.54
N LEU A 4 -16.94 1.48 11.50
CA LEU A 4 -15.82 2.25 12.04
C LEU A 4 -14.53 1.79 11.39
N PHE A 5 -13.83 2.69 10.72
CA PHE A 5 -12.51 2.45 10.13
C PHE A 5 -11.39 3.02 10.97
N THR A 6 -10.25 2.35 10.99
CA THR A 6 -9.01 2.90 11.54
C THR A 6 -7.86 2.72 10.56
N VAL A 7 -7.13 3.80 10.32
CA VAL A 7 -5.93 3.80 9.48
C VAL A 7 -4.72 4.33 10.23
N SER A 8 -3.55 3.77 9.92
CA SER A 8 -2.27 4.13 10.55
C SER A 8 -1.14 4.36 9.54
N HIS A 9 -1.44 4.25 8.25
CA HIS A 9 -0.47 4.41 7.16
C HIS A 9 -1.13 5.02 5.92
N PRO A 10 -0.41 5.80 5.08
CA PRO A 10 -0.95 6.35 3.83
C PRO A 10 -1.59 5.30 2.90
N ALA A 11 -0.97 4.12 2.75
CA ALA A 11 -1.53 3.02 1.95
C ALA A 11 -2.94 2.58 2.40
N HIS A 12 -3.24 2.64 3.69
CA HIS A 12 -4.57 2.31 4.20
C HIS A 12 -5.64 3.34 3.79
N VAL A 13 -5.26 4.61 3.62
CA VAL A 13 -6.17 5.63 3.08
C VAL A 13 -6.57 5.27 1.66
N HIS A 14 -5.60 4.89 0.83
CA HIS A 14 -5.87 4.44 -0.53
C HIS A 14 -6.73 3.17 -0.54
N LEU A 15 -6.40 2.19 0.30
CA LEU A 15 -7.14 0.92 0.42
C LEU A 15 -8.63 1.15 0.71
N PHE A 16 -8.96 2.05 1.63
CA PHE A 16 -10.33 2.21 2.11
C PHE A 16 -11.12 3.37 1.48
N ARG A 17 -10.49 4.31 0.79
CA ARG A 17 -11.18 5.50 0.25
C ARG A 17 -12.38 5.16 -0.65
N ASN A 18 -12.23 4.18 -1.53
CA ASN A 18 -13.31 3.76 -2.43
C ASN A 18 -14.37 2.93 -1.71
N LEU A 19 -13.95 2.07 -0.77
CA LEU A 19 -14.88 1.31 0.08
C LEU A 19 -15.78 2.24 0.88
N ILE A 20 -15.24 3.27 1.52
CA ILE A 20 -16.01 4.25 2.28
C ILE A 20 -17.01 4.96 1.39
N ARG A 21 -16.59 5.47 0.24
CA ARG A 21 -17.48 6.15 -0.72
C ARG A 21 -18.62 5.25 -1.19
N GLU A 22 -18.32 3.98 -1.49
CA GLU A 22 -19.38 3.04 -1.89
C GLU A 22 -20.35 2.70 -0.76
N LEU A 23 -19.85 2.48 0.45
CA LEU A 23 -20.70 2.22 1.60
C LEU A 23 -21.61 3.41 1.91
N ASP A 24 -21.07 4.63 1.89
CA ASP A 24 -21.87 5.85 2.11
C ASP A 24 -22.93 6.03 0.99
N ALA A 25 -22.57 5.78 -0.27
CA ALA A 25 -23.51 5.82 -1.40
C ALA A 25 -24.61 4.77 -1.30
N ARG A 26 -24.38 3.66 -0.59
CA ARG A 26 -25.35 2.59 -0.32
C ARG A 26 -26.17 2.82 0.97
N GLY A 27 -26.00 3.99 1.62
CA GLY A 27 -26.76 4.36 2.82
C GLY A 27 -26.20 3.78 4.12
N HIS A 28 -24.97 3.26 4.14
CA HIS A 28 -24.28 2.95 5.36
C HIS A 28 -23.74 4.24 6.00
N ILE A 29 -23.41 4.21 7.28
CA ILE A 29 -22.81 5.33 8.01
C ILE A 29 -21.38 4.95 8.34
N THR A 30 -20.43 5.62 7.73
CA THR A 30 -19.01 5.36 7.98
C THR A 30 -18.39 6.39 8.93
N LYS A 31 -17.39 5.98 9.69
CA LYS A 31 -16.54 6.88 10.48
C LYS A 31 -15.10 6.46 10.37
N MET A 32 -14.23 7.42 10.00
CA MET A 32 -12.79 7.21 9.91
C MET A 32 -12.10 7.72 11.18
N THR A 33 -11.19 6.90 11.72
CA THR A 33 -10.23 7.32 12.73
C THR A 33 -8.82 7.13 12.22
N VAL A 34 -7.88 7.96 12.66
CA VAL A 34 -6.50 7.93 12.20
C VAL A 34 -5.51 7.93 13.35
N LEU A 35 -4.58 6.99 13.31
CA LEU A 35 -3.34 7.08 14.07
C LEU A 35 -2.32 7.79 13.17
N GLU A 36 -2.13 9.09 13.41
CA GLU A 36 -1.38 9.96 12.50
C GLU A 36 0.07 9.50 12.33
N LYS A 37 0.44 9.28 11.09
CA LYS A 37 1.79 8.95 10.64
C LYS A 37 1.99 9.56 9.25
N GLU A 38 3.15 10.19 9.02
CA GLU A 38 3.54 10.74 7.72
C GLU A 38 2.45 11.63 7.07
N VAL A 39 2.14 11.38 5.80
CA VAL A 39 1.16 12.16 5.01
C VAL A 39 -0.27 11.67 5.12
N THR A 40 -0.59 10.78 6.08
CA THR A 40 -1.91 10.13 6.20
C THR A 40 -3.06 11.14 6.30
N CYS A 41 -2.93 12.15 7.19
CA CYS A 41 -3.96 13.18 7.36
C CYS A 41 -4.11 14.03 6.11
N ARG A 42 -3.01 14.43 5.48
CA ARG A 42 -3.03 15.19 4.22
C ARG A 42 -3.77 14.45 3.11
N LEU A 43 -3.58 13.13 2.99
CA LEU A 43 -4.31 12.32 2.00
C LEU A 43 -5.80 12.26 2.31
N LEU A 44 -6.20 12.12 3.58
CA LEU A 44 -7.61 12.15 3.96
C LEU A 44 -8.25 13.50 3.62
N ASP A 45 -7.54 14.61 3.89
CA ASP A 45 -7.99 15.96 3.53
C ASP A 45 -8.16 16.11 2.01
N SER A 46 -7.16 15.67 1.22
CA SER A 46 -7.19 15.77 -0.25
C SER A 46 -8.33 14.95 -0.88
N PHE A 47 -8.70 13.84 -0.26
CA PHE A 47 -9.82 13.00 -0.71
C PHE A 47 -11.17 13.41 -0.13
N GLY A 48 -11.23 14.45 0.73
CA GLY A 48 -12.45 14.94 1.37
C GLY A 48 -13.08 13.91 2.34
N ILE A 49 -12.28 13.03 2.94
CA ILE A 49 -12.74 12.02 3.89
C ILE A 49 -12.65 12.61 5.31
N PRO A 50 -13.77 12.83 6.01
CA PRO A 50 -13.74 13.33 7.37
C PRO A 50 -13.17 12.26 8.32
N TYR A 51 -12.29 12.68 9.24
CA TYR A 51 -11.62 11.77 10.15
C TYR A 51 -11.46 12.35 11.56
N GLN A 52 -11.17 11.47 12.52
CA GLN A 52 -10.85 11.84 13.87
C GLN A 52 -9.50 11.28 14.28
N VAL A 53 -8.54 12.15 14.67
CA VAL A 53 -7.22 11.73 15.13
C VAL A 53 -7.33 11.09 16.51
N VAL A 54 -6.88 9.84 16.63
CA VAL A 54 -6.85 9.09 17.90
C VAL A 54 -5.46 9.03 18.54
N GLY A 55 -4.42 9.36 17.79
CA GLY A 55 -3.04 9.46 18.28
C GLY A 55 -2.09 9.92 17.20
N ARG A 56 -0.84 10.20 17.62
CA ARG A 56 0.28 10.48 16.70
C ARG A 56 1.40 9.53 17.02
N MET A 57 1.88 8.78 16.02
CA MET A 57 2.93 7.77 16.21
C MET A 57 4.24 8.43 16.66
N ARG A 58 4.83 7.92 17.73
CA ARG A 58 6.12 8.37 18.26
C ARG A 58 7.23 7.45 17.78
N PRO A 59 8.45 7.96 17.56
CA PRO A 59 9.55 7.13 16.99
C PRO A 59 10.12 6.13 18.00
N SER A 60 10.18 6.43 19.30
CA SER A 60 10.76 5.55 20.32
C SER A 60 9.86 4.35 20.64
N PHE A 61 10.43 3.24 21.05
CA PHE A 61 9.68 2.03 21.43
C PHE A 61 8.67 2.27 22.55
N SER A 62 9.09 2.89 23.65
CA SER A 62 8.19 3.27 24.77
C SER A 62 7.14 4.29 24.32
N GLY A 63 7.50 5.22 23.43
CA GLY A 63 6.59 6.17 22.82
C GLY A 63 5.54 5.49 21.95
N LYS A 64 5.91 4.47 21.18
CA LYS A 64 4.97 3.65 20.39
C LYS A 64 3.97 2.94 21.30
N ALA A 65 4.46 2.23 22.34
CA ALA A 65 3.60 1.52 23.29
C ALA A 65 2.61 2.48 24.00
N TYR A 66 3.10 3.62 24.47
CA TYR A 66 2.24 4.65 25.08
C TYR A 66 1.19 5.18 24.10
N THR A 67 1.60 5.47 22.85
CA THR A 67 0.68 5.96 21.83
C THR A 67 -0.40 4.95 21.52
N LEU A 68 -0.05 3.67 21.38
CA LEU A 68 -1.02 2.60 21.11
C LEU A 68 -2.02 2.44 22.25
N ALA A 69 -1.57 2.44 23.51
CA ALA A 69 -2.46 2.37 24.67
C ALA A 69 -3.44 3.56 24.72
N LEU A 70 -2.94 4.77 24.46
CA LEU A 70 -3.78 5.97 24.42
C LEU A 70 -4.76 5.94 23.23
N ALA A 71 -4.32 5.45 22.09
CA ALA A 71 -5.16 5.29 20.89
C ALA A 71 -6.32 4.31 21.18
N VAL A 72 -6.04 3.16 21.78
CA VAL A 72 -7.09 2.19 22.19
C VAL A 72 -8.11 2.85 23.13
N ALA A 73 -7.66 3.62 24.14
CA ALA A 73 -8.56 4.32 25.07
C ALA A 73 -9.45 5.36 24.36
N ARG A 74 -8.89 6.12 23.42
CA ARG A 74 -9.63 7.09 22.60
C ARG A 74 -10.59 6.41 21.63
N LEU A 75 -10.15 5.33 20.96
CA LEU A 75 -10.98 4.52 20.08
C LEU A 75 -12.16 3.92 20.81
N LEU A 76 -11.95 3.45 22.06
CA LEU A 76 -13.05 2.94 22.90
C LEU A 76 -14.13 4.01 23.14
N ARG A 77 -13.74 5.27 23.40
CA ARG A 77 -14.68 6.38 23.52
C ARG A 77 -15.41 6.64 22.20
N VAL A 78 -14.67 6.77 21.10
CA VAL A 78 -15.24 6.97 19.75
C VAL A 78 -16.22 5.87 19.40
N ALA A 79 -15.85 4.60 19.64
CA ALA A 79 -16.71 3.45 19.32
C ALA A 79 -17.96 3.38 20.22
N ARG A 80 -17.87 3.77 21.50
CA ARG A 80 -19.06 3.87 22.37
C ARG A 80 -20.06 4.92 21.89
N ASP A 81 -19.56 6.08 21.44
CA ASP A 81 -20.39 7.17 20.95
C ASP A 81 -20.97 6.84 19.55
N PHE A 82 -20.14 6.29 18.68
CA PHE A 82 -20.53 5.95 17.32
C PHE A 82 -21.37 4.67 17.24
N ARG A 83 -21.24 3.72 18.16
CA ARG A 83 -21.95 2.42 18.20
C ARG A 83 -21.83 1.65 16.87
N PRO A 84 -20.63 1.26 16.46
CA PRO A 84 -20.44 0.54 15.20
C PRO A 84 -21.13 -0.83 15.24
N ASP A 85 -21.58 -1.28 14.07
CA ASP A 85 -22.00 -2.66 13.84
C ASP A 85 -20.79 -3.52 13.48
N LEU A 86 -19.82 -2.95 12.76
CA LEU A 86 -18.58 -3.57 12.32
C LEU A 86 -17.42 -2.58 12.44
N MET A 87 -16.24 -3.07 12.79
CA MET A 87 -14.99 -2.30 12.77
C MET A 87 -14.03 -2.90 11.76
N VAL A 88 -13.35 -2.05 10.98
CA VAL A 88 -12.45 -2.43 9.89
C VAL A 88 -11.10 -1.74 10.06
N GLU A 89 -10.03 -2.50 9.96
CA GLU A 89 -8.66 -1.99 10.09
C GLU A 89 -7.77 -2.48 8.95
N GLY A 90 -6.74 -1.70 8.61
CA GLY A 90 -5.68 -2.10 7.70
C GLY A 90 -4.55 -2.86 8.40
N PRO A 91 -3.46 -3.20 7.68
CA PRO A 91 -2.32 -3.91 8.24
C PRO A 91 -1.67 -3.23 9.45
N GLY A 92 -0.97 -3.99 10.26
CA GLY A 92 -0.21 -3.51 11.41
C GLY A 92 -0.84 -3.85 12.76
N PHE A 93 -0.58 -3.03 13.79
CA PHE A 93 -1.15 -3.27 15.11
C PHE A 93 -2.68 -3.18 15.06
N ALA A 94 -3.34 -4.28 15.40
CA ALA A 94 -4.79 -4.36 15.43
C ALA A 94 -5.35 -3.61 16.66
N ILE A 95 -5.28 -2.28 16.64
CA ILE A 95 -5.72 -1.44 17.78
C ILE A 95 -7.23 -1.43 17.98
N LEU A 96 -8.00 -1.74 16.93
CA LEU A 96 -9.45 -1.97 17.06
C LEU A 96 -9.79 -3.31 17.73
N GLY A 97 -8.92 -4.31 17.64
CA GLY A 97 -9.16 -5.63 18.24
C GLY A 97 -9.54 -5.59 19.72
N PRO A 98 -8.73 -5.01 20.62
CA PRO A 98 -9.09 -4.85 22.04
C PRO A 98 -10.38 -4.07 22.25
N VAL A 99 -10.65 -3.04 21.44
CA VAL A 99 -11.90 -2.26 21.50
C VAL A 99 -13.10 -3.11 21.17
N GLY A 100 -13.00 -3.92 20.10
CA GLY A 100 -14.05 -4.85 19.69
C GLY A 100 -14.38 -5.87 20.76
N LYS A 101 -13.36 -6.47 21.38
CA LYS A 101 -13.55 -7.41 22.51
C LYS A 101 -14.30 -6.77 23.69
N LEU A 102 -13.90 -5.56 24.08
CA LEU A 102 -14.54 -4.83 25.19
C LEU A 102 -15.99 -4.44 24.89
N LEU A 103 -16.30 -4.10 23.65
CA LEU A 103 -17.65 -3.69 23.23
C LEU A 103 -18.50 -4.84 22.68
N LYS A 104 -17.94 -6.05 22.58
CA LYS A 104 -18.56 -7.22 21.92
C LYS A 104 -19.02 -6.89 20.49
N LYS A 105 -18.14 -6.21 19.75
CA LYS A 105 -18.38 -5.83 18.36
C LYS A 105 -17.35 -6.49 17.46
N PRO A 106 -17.75 -6.95 16.27
CA PRO A 106 -16.83 -7.63 15.36
C PRO A 106 -15.77 -6.68 14.81
N VAL A 107 -14.56 -7.23 14.62
CA VAL A 107 -13.40 -6.55 14.04
C VAL A 107 -12.85 -7.42 12.92
N ILE A 108 -12.69 -6.83 11.73
CA ILE A 108 -12.05 -7.47 10.59
C ILE A 108 -10.84 -6.65 10.13
N ILE A 109 -9.84 -7.35 9.61
CA ILE A 109 -8.62 -6.73 9.07
C ILE A 109 -8.46 -7.15 7.62
N PHE A 110 -8.03 -6.19 6.77
CA PHE A 110 -7.44 -6.46 5.47
C PHE A 110 -5.93 -6.31 5.59
N ASP A 111 -5.18 -7.39 5.36
CA ASP A 111 -3.75 -7.44 5.64
C ASP A 111 -2.94 -8.04 4.48
N ASP A 112 -1.79 -7.41 4.17
CA ASP A 112 -0.82 -7.84 3.19
C ASP A 112 0.63 -7.81 3.73
N THR A 113 0.80 -7.49 5.02
CA THR A 113 2.12 -7.26 5.65
C THR A 113 2.63 -8.52 6.34
N GLU A 114 3.26 -9.42 5.59
CA GLU A 114 3.69 -10.74 6.07
C GLU A 114 4.78 -10.71 7.15
N ASP A 115 5.65 -9.70 7.14
CA ASP A 115 6.81 -9.63 8.03
C ASP A 115 6.52 -8.96 9.38
N ALA A 116 5.31 -8.45 9.59
CA ALA A 116 4.86 -7.82 10.84
C ALA A 116 4.52 -8.85 11.94
N ARG A 117 5.47 -9.76 12.26
CA ARG A 117 5.22 -10.91 13.16
C ARG A 117 4.78 -10.51 14.58
N LEU A 118 5.36 -9.45 15.11
CA LEU A 118 5.00 -8.95 16.44
C LEU A 118 3.60 -8.36 16.47
N GLU A 119 3.26 -7.62 15.45
CA GLU A 119 1.96 -7.01 15.24
C GLU A 119 0.87 -8.10 15.15
N HIS A 120 1.12 -9.15 14.37
CA HIS A 120 0.24 -10.31 14.28
C HIS A 120 0.08 -11.05 15.62
N LEU A 121 1.19 -11.33 16.30
CA LEU A 121 1.15 -12.02 17.59
C LEU A 121 0.30 -11.26 18.62
N LEU A 122 0.37 -9.93 18.62
CA LEU A 122 -0.32 -9.08 19.60
C LEU A 122 -1.75 -8.70 19.14
N GLY A 123 -2.02 -8.64 17.84
CA GLY A 123 -3.29 -8.17 17.28
C GLY A 123 -4.27 -9.27 16.91
N ASP A 124 -3.82 -10.30 16.20
CA ASP A 124 -4.69 -11.35 15.62
C ASP A 124 -5.59 -12.07 16.64
N PRO A 125 -5.18 -12.32 17.90
CA PRO A 125 -6.06 -12.92 18.89
C PRO A 125 -7.36 -12.14 19.14
N PHE A 126 -7.34 -10.83 18.90
CA PHE A 126 -8.45 -9.93 19.20
C PHE A 126 -9.38 -9.64 18.04
N VAL A 127 -9.05 -10.08 16.82
CA VAL A 127 -9.87 -9.85 15.63
C VAL A 127 -10.69 -11.10 15.25
N ASP A 128 -11.76 -10.92 14.50
CA ASP A 128 -12.66 -12.01 14.11
C ASP A 128 -12.26 -12.65 12.81
N ARG A 129 -11.80 -11.85 11.81
CA ARG A 129 -11.31 -12.33 10.50
C ARG A 129 -10.18 -11.46 10.00
N ILE A 130 -9.28 -12.10 9.24
CA ILE A 130 -8.13 -11.47 8.58
C ILE A 130 -8.21 -11.82 7.09
N PHE A 131 -8.47 -10.82 6.26
CA PHE A 131 -8.55 -10.97 4.81
C PHE A 131 -7.19 -10.69 4.19
N THR A 132 -6.64 -11.66 3.46
CA THR A 132 -5.31 -11.55 2.85
C THR A 132 -5.34 -11.85 1.35
N PRO A 133 -4.42 -11.28 0.55
CA PRO A 133 -4.18 -11.76 -0.81
C PRO A 133 -3.96 -13.27 -0.87
N SER A 134 -4.40 -13.93 -1.94
CA SER A 134 -4.21 -15.38 -2.10
C SER A 134 -2.74 -15.80 -2.13
N CYS A 135 -1.86 -14.92 -2.57
CA CYS A 135 -0.41 -15.11 -2.59
C CYS A 135 0.29 -14.87 -1.23
N TYR A 136 -0.46 -14.47 -0.20
CA TYR A 136 0.08 -14.30 1.15
C TYR A 136 0.68 -15.61 1.65
N ARG A 137 1.97 -15.63 1.97
CA ARG A 137 2.72 -16.88 2.21
C ARG A 137 2.46 -17.51 3.58
N ARG A 138 2.12 -16.67 4.58
CA ARG A 138 1.89 -17.18 5.93
C ARG A 138 0.48 -17.75 6.07
N ASP A 139 0.38 -18.77 6.90
CA ASP A 139 -0.91 -19.27 7.40
C ASP A 139 -1.19 -18.61 8.76
N LEU A 140 -2.26 -17.85 8.82
CA LEU A 140 -2.74 -17.16 10.03
C LEU A 140 -3.86 -17.97 10.74
N GLY A 141 -4.05 -19.22 10.33
CA GLY A 141 -5.02 -20.13 10.93
C GLY A 141 -6.47 -19.84 10.51
N PRO A 142 -7.47 -20.33 11.30
CA PRO A 142 -8.87 -20.37 10.90
C PRO A 142 -9.55 -19.00 10.75
N LYS A 143 -8.90 -17.92 11.16
CA LYS A 143 -9.41 -16.56 10.96
C LYS A 143 -9.04 -15.98 9.60
N GLN A 144 -8.07 -16.58 8.90
CA GLN A 144 -7.62 -16.11 7.60
C GLN A 144 -8.63 -16.45 6.50
N VAL A 145 -8.92 -15.45 5.68
CA VAL A 145 -9.72 -15.60 4.45
C VAL A 145 -8.91 -15.04 3.29
N ARG A 146 -8.55 -15.88 2.35
CA ARG A 146 -7.74 -15.49 1.18
C ARG A 146 -8.63 -15.02 0.05
N TYR A 147 -8.22 -13.96 -0.66
CA TYR A 147 -8.92 -13.47 -1.84
C TYR A 147 -7.97 -13.27 -3.03
N PRO A 148 -8.42 -13.47 -4.28
CA PRO A 148 -7.58 -13.37 -5.47
C PRO A 148 -7.42 -11.92 -5.92
N GLY A 149 -6.68 -11.12 -5.15
CA GLY A 149 -6.44 -9.70 -5.43
C GLY A 149 -5.26 -9.17 -4.63
N TYR A 150 -4.87 -7.91 -4.90
CA TYR A 150 -3.88 -7.14 -4.16
C TYR A 150 -4.54 -5.90 -3.57
N HIS A 151 -4.02 -5.34 -2.50
CA HIS A 151 -4.55 -4.11 -1.90
C HIS A 151 -4.60 -2.96 -2.91
N GLU A 152 -3.63 -2.86 -3.78
CA GLU A 152 -3.53 -1.85 -4.83
C GLU A 152 -4.73 -1.88 -5.81
N LEU A 153 -5.33 -3.04 -6.03
CA LEU A 153 -6.53 -3.20 -6.85
C LEU A 153 -7.81 -2.62 -6.20
N ALA A 154 -7.76 -2.26 -4.93
CA ALA A 154 -8.85 -1.51 -4.31
C ALA A 154 -8.97 -0.08 -4.85
N TYR A 155 -7.87 0.48 -5.34
CA TYR A 155 -7.83 1.87 -5.79
C TYR A 155 -7.24 2.09 -7.18
N LEU A 156 -6.56 1.10 -7.76
CA LEU A 156 -5.94 1.16 -9.10
C LEU A 156 -6.57 0.21 -10.11
N HIS A 157 -7.59 -0.56 -9.71
CA HIS A 157 -8.36 -1.35 -10.69
C HIS A 157 -8.99 -0.42 -11.74
N PRO A 158 -9.06 -0.79 -13.05
CA PRO A 158 -9.60 0.09 -14.11
C PRO A 158 -11.03 0.59 -13.87
N SER A 159 -11.84 -0.14 -13.12
CA SER A 159 -13.17 0.32 -12.72
C SER A 159 -13.16 1.40 -11.62
N ARG A 160 -12.00 1.71 -11.03
CA ARG A 160 -11.83 2.61 -9.88
C ARG A 160 -10.89 3.78 -10.15
N PHE A 161 -10.02 3.62 -11.12
CA PHE A 161 -8.96 4.59 -11.42
C PHE A 161 -8.80 4.77 -12.92
N THR A 162 -8.84 6.03 -13.33
CA THR A 162 -8.48 6.47 -14.67
C THR A 162 -7.35 7.48 -14.53
N PRO A 163 -6.16 7.24 -15.09
CA PRO A 163 -5.05 8.16 -14.99
C PRO A 163 -5.37 9.52 -15.60
N ASP A 164 -4.98 10.60 -14.93
CA ASP A 164 -5.10 11.97 -15.45
C ASP A 164 -3.84 12.37 -16.24
N PRO A 165 -3.91 12.52 -17.58
CA PRO A 165 -2.76 12.88 -18.41
C PRO A 165 -2.23 14.28 -18.13
N ARG A 166 -3.05 15.16 -17.54
CA ARG A 166 -2.62 16.52 -17.18
C ARG A 166 -1.52 16.55 -16.13
N VAL A 167 -1.38 15.47 -15.34
CA VAL A 167 -0.34 15.38 -14.30
C VAL A 167 1.06 15.33 -14.94
N PRO A 168 1.41 14.38 -15.82
CA PRO A 168 2.70 14.42 -16.51
C PRO A 168 2.85 15.66 -17.42
N GLU A 169 1.79 16.12 -18.09
CA GLU A 169 1.80 17.34 -18.91
C GLU A 169 2.20 18.58 -18.11
N SER A 170 1.73 18.71 -16.87
CA SER A 170 2.11 19.81 -15.96
C SER A 170 3.62 19.85 -15.63
N LEU A 171 4.29 18.73 -15.81
CA LEU A 171 5.74 18.57 -15.66
C LEU A 171 6.50 18.76 -16.98
N GLY A 172 5.80 19.10 -18.08
CA GLY A 172 6.38 19.19 -19.42
C GLY A 172 6.80 17.84 -19.98
N LEU A 173 6.07 16.77 -19.62
CA LEU A 173 6.30 15.40 -20.10
C LEU A 173 5.24 15.01 -21.12
N ASP A 174 5.68 14.52 -22.24
CA ASP A 174 4.82 13.90 -23.25
C ASP A 174 4.66 12.40 -23.01
N ALA A 175 3.60 11.80 -23.57
CA ALA A 175 3.34 10.36 -23.46
C ALA A 175 4.48 9.48 -24.04
N LYS A 176 5.33 10.03 -24.89
CA LYS A 176 6.50 9.34 -25.50
C LYS A 176 7.77 9.44 -24.67
N ASP A 177 7.82 10.38 -23.72
CA ASP A 177 9.01 10.60 -22.92
C ASP A 177 9.30 9.41 -22.02
N THR A 178 10.57 9.06 -21.89
CA THR A 178 11.02 8.09 -20.92
C THR A 178 11.08 8.75 -19.56
N LEU A 179 10.17 8.33 -18.67
CA LEU A 179 10.14 8.76 -17.26
C LEU A 179 10.60 7.61 -16.37
N ILE A 180 11.57 7.87 -15.52
CA ILE A 180 12.10 6.92 -14.54
C ILE A 180 11.79 7.46 -13.14
N LEU A 181 11.03 6.72 -12.35
CA LEU A 181 10.72 7.09 -10.96
C LEU A 181 11.58 6.30 -9.99
N LEU A 182 12.34 7.00 -9.16
CA LEU A 182 13.07 6.43 -8.03
C LEU A 182 12.25 6.62 -6.74
N ARG A 183 12.06 5.56 -5.95
CA ARG A 183 11.39 5.62 -4.65
C ARG A 183 12.34 5.22 -3.53
N PHE A 184 12.66 6.16 -2.65
CA PHE A 184 13.45 5.91 -1.45
C PHE A 184 12.57 5.94 -0.21
N VAL A 185 12.72 4.93 0.65
CA VAL A 185 12.00 4.83 1.92
C VAL A 185 12.87 5.26 3.10
N SER A 186 12.23 5.56 4.22
CA SER A 186 12.92 5.83 5.48
C SER A 186 13.05 4.52 6.27
N TRP A 187 14.27 4.03 6.46
CA TRP A 187 14.58 2.79 7.19
C TRP A 187 14.41 2.97 8.72
N HIS A 188 13.19 3.28 9.18
CA HIS A 188 12.89 3.56 10.60
C HIS A 188 11.80 2.68 11.21
N ALA A 189 11.22 1.74 10.46
CA ALA A 189 10.26 0.79 11.00
C ALA A 189 10.94 -0.28 11.87
N LEU A 190 10.19 -0.94 12.75
CA LEU A 190 10.73 -1.97 13.64
C LEU A 190 11.30 -3.17 12.87
N HIS A 191 10.72 -3.48 11.74
CA HIS A 191 11.13 -4.56 10.85
C HIS A 191 12.30 -4.20 9.92
N ASP A 192 12.69 -2.92 9.84
CA ASP A 192 13.80 -2.46 8.97
C ASP A 192 15.20 -2.63 9.60
N ARG A 193 15.30 -3.14 10.82
CA ARG A 193 16.62 -3.28 11.50
C ARG A 193 17.49 -4.32 10.81
N GLY A 194 18.59 -3.85 10.24
CA GLY A 194 19.53 -4.68 9.50
C GLY A 194 19.28 -4.76 7.99
N GLU A 195 18.21 -4.12 7.50
CA GLU A 195 17.84 -4.08 6.10
C GLU A 195 18.63 -3.00 5.34
N SER A 196 18.75 -3.16 4.03
CA SER A 196 19.47 -2.22 3.18
C SER A 196 18.82 -2.09 1.80
N GLY A 197 18.91 -0.90 1.23
CA GLY A 197 18.43 -0.58 -0.11
C GLY A 197 19.53 0.02 -0.99
N ILE A 198 19.18 0.98 -1.83
CA ILE A 198 20.06 1.63 -2.81
C ILE A 198 21.01 2.61 -2.11
N ARG A 199 22.29 2.33 -2.13
CA ARG A 199 23.36 3.13 -1.50
C ARG A 199 23.97 4.16 -2.46
N ARG A 200 24.15 3.79 -3.74
CA ARG A 200 24.83 4.60 -4.76
C ARG A 200 23.86 5.46 -5.57
N LYS A 201 22.98 6.21 -4.88
CA LYS A 201 21.87 6.98 -5.48
C LYS A 201 22.34 7.95 -6.58
N ALA A 202 23.39 8.70 -6.34
CA ALA A 202 23.92 9.67 -7.31
C ALA A 202 24.48 9.01 -8.58
N ASP A 203 25.15 7.85 -8.44
CA ASP A 203 25.65 7.12 -9.60
C ASP A 203 24.52 6.57 -10.46
N TRP A 204 23.46 6.04 -9.79
CA TRP A 204 22.28 5.56 -10.49
C TRP A 204 21.64 6.67 -11.31
N ILE A 205 21.41 7.85 -10.71
CA ILE A 205 20.75 8.95 -11.38
C ILE A 205 21.54 9.38 -12.61
N ARG A 206 22.86 9.54 -12.50
CA ARG A 206 23.73 9.96 -13.60
C ARG A 206 23.65 9.03 -14.81
N GLU A 207 23.56 7.73 -14.58
CA GLU A 207 23.45 6.76 -15.68
C GLU A 207 22.03 6.68 -16.24
N LEU A 208 21.01 6.75 -15.37
CA LEU A 208 19.61 6.69 -15.78
C LEU A 208 19.16 7.91 -16.59
N GLU A 209 19.74 9.10 -16.34
CA GLU A 209 19.47 10.33 -17.11
C GLU A 209 19.81 10.21 -18.61
N ARG A 210 20.66 9.26 -18.98
CA ARG A 210 20.97 8.97 -20.39
C ARG A 210 19.80 8.38 -21.15
N TYR A 211 18.84 7.78 -20.42
CA TYR A 211 17.66 7.13 -21.00
C TYR A 211 16.42 8.02 -20.94
N GLY A 212 16.35 8.95 -20.00
CA GLY A 212 15.19 9.80 -19.85
C GLY A 212 15.21 10.65 -18.58
N ARG A 213 14.08 11.26 -18.29
CA ARG A 213 13.91 12.10 -17.11
C ARG A 213 13.81 11.25 -15.85
N VAL A 214 14.62 11.57 -14.84
CA VAL A 214 14.60 10.92 -13.53
C VAL A 214 13.87 11.81 -12.53
N LEU A 215 12.92 11.24 -11.78
CA LEU A 215 12.26 11.89 -10.65
C LEU A 215 12.40 11.03 -9.40
N ILE A 216 12.45 11.67 -8.22
CA ILE A 216 12.64 11.01 -6.93
C ILE A 216 11.45 11.29 -6.03
N SER A 217 10.77 10.21 -5.61
CA SER A 217 9.84 10.22 -4.47
C SER A 217 10.58 9.72 -3.23
N SER A 218 10.62 10.49 -2.15
CA SER A 218 11.33 10.12 -0.92
C SER A 218 10.53 10.47 0.33
N GLU A 219 10.54 9.57 1.30
CA GLU A 219 9.96 9.80 2.63
C GLU A 219 10.87 10.66 3.53
N SER A 220 12.16 10.63 3.23
CA SER A 220 13.16 11.41 3.96
C SER A 220 13.59 12.63 3.14
N PRO A 221 14.15 13.68 3.79
CA PRO A 221 14.77 14.78 3.08
C PRO A 221 15.87 14.27 2.15
N LEU A 222 15.90 14.79 0.92
CA LEU A 222 16.96 14.52 -0.04
C LEU A 222 18.18 15.38 0.29
N GLY A 223 19.38 14.87 -0.04
CA GLY A 223 20.60 15.69 -0.01
C GLY A 223 20.54 16.80 -1.08
N LYS A 224 21.35 17.86 -0.91
CA LYS A 224 21.36 19.02 -1.82
C LYS A 224 21.53 18.62 -3.29
N ASP A 225 22.34 17.61 -3.56
CA ASP A 225 22.62 17.15 -4.93
C ASP A 225 21.46 16.35 -5.54
N LEU A 226 20.54 15.84 -4.73
CA LEU A 226 19.38 15.07 -5.17
C LEU A 226 18.07 15.87 -5.15
N GLU A 227 18.07 17.02 -4.50
CA GLU A 227 16.88 17.90 -4.40
C GLU A 227 16.31 18.34 -5.77
N PRO A 228 17.12 18.61 -6.81
CA PRO A 228 16.62 18.96 -8.14
C PRO A 228 15.77 17.87 -8.80
N TYR A 229 15.94 16.61 -8.38
CA TYR A 229 15.18 15.46 -8.88
C TYR A 229 13.91 15.19 -8.10
N ARG A 230 13.67 15.92 -7.02
CA ARG A 230 12.47 15.73 -6.19
C ARG A 230 11.21 15.80 -7.03
N LEU A 231 10.36 14.79 -6.86
CA LEU A 231 9.05 14.74 -7.47
C LEU A 231 8.21 15.96 -7.05
N PRO A 232 7.81 16.83 -7.99
CA PRO A 232 7.12 18.08 -7.67
C PRO A 232 5.60 17.96 -7.63
N VAL A 233 5.05 16.74 -7.64
CA VAL A 233 3.61 16.52 -7.54
C VAL A 233 3.19 16.16 -6.11
N PRO A 234 1.98 16.50 -5.70
CA PRO A 234 1.46 16.12 -4.39
C PRO A 234 1.23 14.59 -4.31
N PRO A 235 1.26 14.00 -3.10
CA PRO A 235 1.13 12.54 -2.91
C PRO A 235 -0.12 11.93 -3.55
N GLU A 236 -1.23 12.64 -3.57
CA GLU A 236 -2.50 12.20 -4.17
C GLU A 236 -2.45 12.01 -5.69
N GLN A 237 -1.48 12.63 -6.38
CA GLN A 237 -1.27 12.51 -7.83
C GLN A 237 -0.17 11.52 -8.22
N LEU A 238 0.42 10.82 -7.25
CA LEU A 238 1.50 9.86 -7.53
C LEU A 238 1.05 8.76 -8.50
N HIS A 239 -0.16 8.25 -8.35
CA HIS A 239 -0.66 7.15 -9.19
C HIS A 239 -0.89 7.58 -10.64
N ASP A 240 -1.33 8.83 -10.85
CA ASP A 240 -1.43 9.40 -12.18
C ASP A 240 -0.05 9.40 -12.86
N LEU A 241 0.96 9.89 -12.17
CA LEU A 241 2.32 9.90 -12.70
C LEU A 241 2.89 8.49 -12.93
N LEU A 242 2.67 7.55 -11.99
CA LEU A 242 3.10 6.16 -12.12
C LEU A 242 2.56 5.49 -13.38
N SER A 243 1.34 5.81 -13.79
CA SER A 243 0.72 5.29 -15.01
C SER A 243 1.43 5.71 -16.30
N PHE A 244 2.18 6.81 -16.26
CA PHE A 244 2.99 7.32 -17.39
C PHE A 244 4.49 7.04 -17.22
N THR A 245 4.88 6.46 -16.10
CA THR A 245 6.27 6.08 -15.82
C THR A 245 6.68 4.90 -16.71
N THR A 246 7.90 4.96 -17.26
CA THR A 246 8.48 3.88 -18.07
C THR A 246 9.04 2.77 -17.20
N LEU A 247 9.73 3.15 -16.12
CA LEU A 247 10.34 2.23 -15.17
C LEU A 247 10.28 2.83 -13.76
N SER A 248 9.76 2.07 -12.81
CA SER A 248 9.81 2.39 -11.39
C SER A 248 10.92 1.60 -10.71
N ILE A 249 11.73 2.26 -9.87
CA ILE A 249 12.83 1.62 -9.15
C ILE A 249 12.78 2.09 -7.71
N GLY A 250 12.78 1.17 -6.76
CA GLY A 250 12.74 1.62 -5.37
C GLY A 250 12.84 0.53 -4.32
N GLU A 251 12.75 1.00 -3.10
CA GLU A 251 12.88 0.22 -1.87
C GLU A 251 11.50 -0.10 -1.25
N GLY A 252 10.42 0.53 -1.74
CA GLY A 252 9.07 0.41 -1.19
C GLY A 252 8.23 -0.64 -1.92
N ALA A 253 7.76 -1.64 -1.19
CA ALA A 253 6.92 -2.71 -1.72
C ALA A 253 5.62 -2.19 -2.34
N THR A 254 4.92 -1.27 -1.67
CA THR A 254 3.66 -0.68 -2.13
C THR A 254 3.81 -0.01 -3.50
N VAL A 255 4.83 0.84 -3.69
CA VAL A 255 5.02 1.53 -4.98
C VAL A 255 5.43 0.56 -6.09
N ALA A 256 6.15 -0.52 -5.77
CA ALA A 256 6.46 -1.56 -6.73
C ALA A 256 5.19 -2.27 -7.23
N SER A 257 4.28 -2.65 -6.32
CA SER A 257 3.00 -3.26 -6.67
C SER A 257 2.04 -2.28 -7.35
N GLU A 258 1.98 -1.01 -6.90
CA GLU A 258 1.23 0.04 -7.60
C GLU A 258 1.67 0.18 -9.06
N SER A 259 2.99 0.19 -9.28
CA SER A 259 3.56 0.22 -10.64
C SER A 259 3.13 -1.00 -11.46
N ALA A 260 3.24 -2.20 -10.90
CA ALA A 260 2.85 -3.45 -11.56
C ALA A 260 1.37 -3.46 -11.95
N VAL A 261 0.48 -3.10 -11.02
CA VAL A 261 -0.96 -3.01 -11.26
C VAL A 261 -1.30 -1.97 -12.34
N LEU A 262 -0.51 -0.91 -12.47
CA LEU A 262 -0.64 0.09 -13.53
C LEU A 262 0.00 -0.33 -14.86
N GLY A 263 0.75 -1.43 -14.90
CA GLY A 263 1.43 -1.93 -16.10
C GLY A 263 2.82 -1.33 -16.32
N THR A 264 3.36 -0.67 -15.30
CA THR A 264 4.73 -0.16 -15.28
C THR A 264 5.65 -1.22 -14.69
N HIS A 265 6.75 -1.56 -15.36
CA HIS A 265 7.75 -2.44 -14.79
C HIS A 265 8.38 -1.82 -13.56
N ALA A 266 8.57 -2.61 -12.50
CA ALA A 266 9.18 -2.18 -11.26
C ALA A 266 10.42 -2.98 -10.89
N ILE A 267 11.42 -2.30 -10.35
CA ILE A 267 12.59 -2.93 -9.72
C ILE A 267 12.49 -2.67 -8.22
N TYR A 268 12.39 -3.74 -7.46
CA TYR A 268 12.26 -3.72 -6.01
C TYR A 268 13.56 -4.18 -5.34
N VAL A 269 14.25 -3.23 -4.68
CA VAL A 269 15.54 -3.46 -4.02
C VAL A 269 15.33 -3.43 -2.53
N ASN A 270 15.05 -4.58 -1.94
CA ASN A 270 14.78 -4.69 -0.51
C ASN A 270 14.95 -6.14 -0.08
N THR A 271 15.55 -6.37 1.07
CA THR A 271 15.75 -7.69 1.66
C THR A 271 14.44 -8.34 2.12
N LEU A 272 13.40 -7.55 2.38
CA LEU A 272 12.05 -8.05 2.66
C LEU A 272 11.40 -8.61 1.38
N ARG A 273 10.79 -9.78 1.49
CA ARG A 273 10.04 -10.45 0.42
C ARG A 273 8.63 -10.72 0.87
N ALA A 274 7.66 -10.09 0.25
CA ALA A 274 6.23 -10.39 0.44
C ALA A 274 5.69 -11.21 -0.74
N GLY A 275 4.65 -11.99 -0.49
CA GLY A 275 4.04 -12.86 -1.50
C GLY A 275 3.47 -12.11 -2.68
N VAL A 276 3.04 -10.85 -2.49
CA VAL A 276 2.53 -10.00 -3.57
C VAL A 276 3.63 -9.72 -4.59
N GLN A 277 4.79 -9.16 -4.16
CA GLN A 277 5.90 -8.85 -5.07
C GLN A 277 6.48 -10.12 -5.72
N GLN A 278 6.49 -11.23 -4.98
CA GLN A 278 6.93 -12.52 -5.52
C GLN A 278 5.97 -13.01 -6.63
N GLU A 279 4.67 -12.95 -6.44
CA GLU A 279 3.70 -13.34 -7.48
C GLU A 279 3.76 -12.39 -8.69
N GLU A 280 3.95 -11.09 -8.47
CA GLU A 280 4.12 -10.10 -9.53
C GLU A 280 5.40 -10.32 -10.36
N GLU A 281 6.46 -10.85 -9.74
CA GLU A 281 7.69 -11.26 -10.42
C GLU A 281 7.49 -12.58 -11.19
N GLU A 282 7.13 -13.65 -10.48
CA GLU A 282 7.15 -15.02 -11.01
C GLU A 282 6.04 -15.28 -12.02
N ARG A 283 4.83 -14.76 -11.75
CA ARG A 283 3.65 -15.03 -12.57
C ARG A 283 3.43 -14.02 -13.67
N TYR A 284 3.68 -12.73 -13.39
CA TYR A 284 3.38 -11.65 -14.32
C TYR A 284 4.63 -11.02 -14.95
N GLY A 285 5.79 -11.11 -14.30
CA GLY A 285 7.04 -10.51 -14.77
C GLY A 285 6.98 -8.98 -14.82
N LEU A 286 6.18 -8.36 -13.95
CA LEU A 286 6.03 -6.91 -13.83
C LEU A 286 6.95 -6.32 -12.77
N VAL A 287 7.31 -7.09 -11.74
CA VAL A 287 8.29 -6.73 -10.74
C VAL A 287 9.56 -7.55 -10.95
N SER A 288 10.71 -7.01 -10.59
CA SER A 288 11.96 -7.73 -10.44
C SER A 288 12.51 -7.47 -9.04
N CYS A 289 12.63 -8.52 -8.21
CA CYS A 289 13.00 -8.43 -6.81
C CYS A 289 14.50 -8.72 -6.61
N PHE A 290 15.17 -7.87 -5.85
CA PHE A 290 16.60 -8.00 -5.55
C PHE A 290 16.84 -7.98 -4.04
N PRO A 291 16.65 -9.12 -3.35
CA PRO A 291 16.71 -9.18 -1.89
C PRO A 291 18.10 -9.38 -1.31
N ASP A 292 19.12 -9.69 -2.12
CA ASP A 292 20.46 -9.93 -1.63
C ASP A 292 21.17 -8.62 -1.22
N PRO A 293 21.54 -8.42 0.05
CA PRO A 293 22.18 -7.20 0.51
C PRO A 293 23.59 -6.97 -0.05
N ALA A 294 24.24 -8.01 -0.57
CA ALA A 294 25.60 -7.93 -1.11
C ALA A 294 25.61 -7.67 -2.62
N THR A 295 24.72 -8.28 -3.37
CA THR A 295 24.72 -8.23 -4.86
C THR A 295 23.50 -7.54 -5.43
N GLY A 296 22.39 -7.48 -4.68
CA GLY A 296 21.07 -7.03 -5.17
C GLY A 296 21.09 -5.64 -5.78
N GLU A 297 21.75 -4.67 -5.17
CA GLU A 297 21.86 -3.32 -5.74
C GLU A 297 22.51 -3.32 -7.13
N LYS A 298 23.61 -4.07 -7.30
CA LYS A 298 24.34 -4.16 -8.58
C LYS A 298 23.53 -4.90 -9.64
N GLU A 299 22.83 -5.95 -9.26
CA GLU A 299 21.99 -6.76 -10.16
C GLU A 299 20.75 -5.97 -10.59
N ALA A 300 20.11 -5.26 -9.64
CA ALA A 300 19.01 -4.36 -9.89
C ALA A 300 19.39 -3.26 -10.88
N PHE A 301 20.57 -2.68 -10.72
CA PHE A 301 21.07 -1.65 -11.64
C PHE A 301 21.23 -2.19 -13.07
N ARG A 302 21.87 -3.37 -13.22
CA ARG A 302 22.01 -4.00 -14.54
C ARG A 302 20.64 -4.31 -15.16
N LYS A 303 19.70 -4.79 -14.37
CA LYS A 303 18.33 -5.07 -14.81
C LYS A 303 17.62 -3.79 -15.26
N ALA A 304 17.80 -2.67 -14.53
CA ALA A 304 17.24 -1.37 -14.89
C ALA A 304 17.71 -0.93 -16.30
N LEU A 305 19.02 -0.98 -16.54
CA LEU A 305 19.58 -0.62 -17.85
C LEU A 305 19.05 -1.54 -18.96
N SER A 306 19.04 -2.85 -18.73
CA SER A 306 18.51 -3.82 -19.72
C SER A 306 17.03 -3.60 -20.03
N LEU A 307 16.22 -3.20 -19.06
CA LEU A 307 14.81 -2.86 -19.31
C LEU A 307 14.67 -1.57 -20.11
N LEU A 308 15.46 -0.54 -19.80
CA LEU A 308 15.44 0.74 -20.51
C LEU A 308 15.94 0.66 -21.96
N GLU A 309 16.76 -0.34 -22.29
CA GLU A 309 17.20 -0.64 -23.66
C GLU A 309 16.10 -1.29 -24.49
N ASN A 310 15.01 -1.78 -23.87
CA ASN A 310 13.90 -2.39 -24.59
C ASN A 310 12.90 -1.32 -25.11
N PRO A 311 12.82 -1.08 -26.43
CA PRO A 311 11.92 -0.08 -26.98
C PRO A 311 10.44 -0.40 -26.79
N ASN A 312 10.10 -1.67 -26.50
CA ASN A 312 8.74 -2.14 -26.34
C ASN A 312 8.34 -2.29 -24.85
N LEU A 313 9.15 -1.78 -23.92
CA LEU A 313 8.96 -2.01 -22.47
C LEU A 313 7.55 -1.65 -21.98
N ARG A 314 7.02 -0.50 -22.39
CA ARG A 314 5.67 -0.06 -22.02
C ARG A 314 4.57 -0.95 -22.60
N GLU A 315 4.75 -1.43 -23.84
CA GLU A 315 3.78 -2.32 -24.47
C GLU A 315 3.76 -3.70 -23.82
N GLU A 316 4.94 -4.21 -23.47
CA GLU A 316 5.05 -5.45 -22.68
C GLU A 316 4.38 -5.30 -21.30
N GLY A 317 4.60 -4.18 -20.63
CA GLY A 317 3.97 -3.88 -19.35
C GLY A 317 2.44 -3.88 -19.45
N ARG A 318 1.88 -3.24 -20.50
CA ARG A 318 0.43 -3.26 -20.75
C ARG A 318 -0.12 -4.66 -20.92
N ARG A 319 0.49 -5.50 -21.76
CA ARG A 319 0.06 -6.89 -21.98
C ARG A 319 0.14 -7.74 -20.71
N LYS A 320 1.19 -7.57 -19.92
CA LYS A 320 1.35 -8.25 -18.63
C LYS A 320 0.29 -7.82 -17.63
N ARG A 321 -0.04 -6.52 -17.59
CA ARG A 321 -1.13 -5.96 -16.80
C ARG A 321 -2.49 -6.55 -17.18
N GLU A 322 -2.79 -6.67 -18.47
CA GLU A 322 -4.04 -7.26 -18.94
C GLU A 322 -4.21 -8.70 -18.41
N ARG A 323 -3.14 -9.49 -18.44
CA ARG A 323 -3.13 -10.84 -17.85
C ARG A 323 -3.38 -10.79 -16.34
N LEU A 324 -2.70 -9.88 -15.61
CA LEU A 324 -2.92 -9.69 -14.18
C LEU A 324 -4.38 -9.36 -13.88
N LEU A 325 -4.95 -8.39 -14.59
CA LEU A 325 -6.33 -7.94 -14.39
C LEU A 325 -7.38 -9.01 -14.76
N ALA A 326 -7.08 -9.90 -15.70
CA ALA A 326 -7.96 -11.03 -16.04
C ALA A 326 -8.02 -12.09 -14.92
N GLU A 327 -7.00 -12.19 -14.09
CA GLU A 327 -6.88 -13.19 -13.02
C GLU A 327 -7.22 -12.64 -11.63
N LYS A 328 -7.22 -11.32 -11.45
CA LYS A 328 -7.46 -10.65 -10.16
C LYS A 328 -8.80 -9.91 -10.15
N ILE A 329 -9.33 -9.70 -8.95
CA ILE A 329 -10.65 -9.08 -8.76
C ILE A 329 -10.55 -7.59 -8.43
N ASP A 330 -11.66 -6.86 -8.63
CA ASP A 330 -11.91 -5.56 -8.01
C ASP A 330 -12.02 -5.73 -6.48
N VAL A 331 -10.96 -5.34 -5.78
CA VAL A 331 -10.86 -5.55 -4.33
C VAL A 331 -11.82 -4.64 -3.57
N THR A 332 -12.10 -3.43 -4.04
CA THR A 332 -13.15 -2.59 -3.41
C THR A 332 -14.52 -3.28 -3.49
N GLY A 333 -14.91 -3.79 -4.65
CA GLY A 333 -16.16 -4.54 -4.79
C GLY A 333 -16.20 -5.81 -3.91
N TYR A 334 -15.07 -6.47 -3.73
CA TYR A 334 -14.95 -7.58 -2.79
C TYR A 334 -15.15 -7.13 -1.34
N MET A 335 -14.46 -6.06 -0.90
CA MET A 335 -14.57 -5.51 0.45
C MET A 335 -15.99 -5.05 0.79
N VAL A 336 -16.70 -4.44 -0.18
CA VAL A 336 -18.12 -4.07 -0.01
C VAL A 336 -18.95 -5.30 0.30
N ARG A 337 -18.80 -6.38 -0.47
CA ARG A 337 -19.54 -7.64 -0.22
C ARG A 337 -19.21 -8.27 1.13
N VAL A 338 -17.95 -8.17 1.56
CA VAL A 338 -17.53 -8.65 2.90
C VAL A 338 -18.23 -7.84 3.99
N VAL A 339 -18.20 -6.51 3.92
CA VAL A 339 -18.81 -5.63 4.93
C VAL A 339 -20.33 -5.82 4.98
N GLU A 340 -21.02 -5.79 3.84
CA GLU A 340 -22.48 -5.95 3.78
C GLU A 340 -22.96 -7.36 4.17
N GLY A 341 -22.15 -8.38 3.90
CA GLY A 341 -22.46 -9.76 4.24
C GLY A 341 -22.04 -10.18 5.64
N TYR A 342 -21.43 -9.30 6.42
CA TYR A 342 -21.02 -9.64 7.80
C TYR A 342 -22.21 -9.56 8.76
N PRO A 343 -22.40 -10.54 9.70
CA PRO A 343 -21.61 -11.76 9.93
C PRO A 343 -22.00 -12.98 9.08
N ASP A 344 -23.14 -12.94 8.37
CA ASP A 344 -23.85 -14.12 7.86
C ASP A 344 -23.11 -14.89 6.73
N ARG A 345 -22.32 -14.17 5.89
CA ARG A 345 -21.63 -14.78 4.74
C ARG A 345 -20.20 -15.22 5.01
N VAL A 346 -19.59 -14.76 6.07
CA VAL A 346 -18.20 -15.11 6.39
C VAL A 346 -18.09 -16.52 6.99
N ALA A 347 -19.16 -17.04 7.57
CA ALA A 347 -19.24 -18.43 8.03
C ALA A 347 -19.27 -19.45 6.88
N GLY A 348 -19.74 -19.06 5.69
CA GLY A 348 -19.88 -19.94 4.53
C GLY A 348 -18.75 -19.87 3.48
N ALA A 349 -17.89 -18.86 3.51
CA ALA A 349 -16.80 -18.69 2.53
C ALA A 349 -15.57 -19.56 2.83
N ALA A 350 -15.48 -20.16 3.99
CA ALA A 350 -14.46 -21.16 4.34
C ALA A 350 -14.77 -22.57 3.83
N ALA A 351 -15.92 -22.79 3.14
CA ALA A 351 -16.42 -24.10 2.73
C ALA A 351 -16.63 -24.24 1.21
N ARG A 352 -16.07 -23.34 0.37
CA ARG A 352 -16.10 -23.53 -1.10
C ARG A 352 -14.79 -23.11 -1.76
#